data_b135b9b310f5a714eaab92d91cf1b8b5
#
_entry.id   b135b9b310f5a714eaab92d91cf1b8b5
#
_cell.length_a   1.000
_cell.length_b   1.000
_cell.length_c   1.000
_cell.angle_alpha   90.00
_cell.angle_beta   90.00
_cell.angle_gamma   90.00
#
_symmetry.space_group_name_H-M   'P 1'
#
loop_
_entity.id
_entity.type
_entity.pdbx_description
1 polymer ?
#
loop_
_entity_poly.entity_id
_entity_poly.type
_entity_poly.pdbx_seq_one_letter_code
_entity_poly.pdbx_strand_id
1 'polypeptide(L)'
;MLKIKEMPRSTFYYNKDAKRDKWSVERQLICEIYHQNEGRYGYRRIQAELRNQGYIVSGKTVRKLMKELGLKCEVRIKKYRSYKGEIGRIAPNLLERNFYAEAPYTKLVTDVTEFSLFGRKLYLSPVLDLYNGELISYTIYEHPVLEMVMEMLNKTLDVIGDESNAILHSDQGWQYQHKRYQKLLKQNNITQSMSRKGNCLDNAVMENFFGLLKSELLYLHKFESLDHFREKLEAYLKYYNEDRIKLKLGGKSPVQYRLQHQAKAS
;
A
#
# COMPACT_ATOMS: atom_id res chain seq x y z
N MET A 1 -35.50 41.60 23.41
CA MET A 1 -35.37 40.52 22.45
C MET A 1 -35.73 39.13 22.99
N LEU A 2 -35.31 38.73 24.21
CA LEU A 2 -35.64 37.37 24.77
C LEU A 2 -37.13 37.11 25.01
N LYS A 3 -37.90 38.14 25.36
CA LYS A 3 -39.36 38.02 25.54
C LYS A 3 -40.13 37.79 24.23
N ILE A 4 -39.58 38.21 23.09
CA ILE A 4 -40.23 38.09 21.78
C ILE A 4 -40.11 36.66 21.22
N LYS A 5 -39.13 35.85 21.67
CA LYS A 5 -38.92 34.48 21.24
C LYS A 5 -39.27 33.43 22.28
N GLU A 6 -39.85 33.80 23.42
CA GLU A 6 -40.24 32.92 24.54
C GLU A 6 -39.09 31.94 24.94
N MET A 7 -37.83 32.39 24.80
CA MET A 7 -36.67 31.54 25.03
C MET A 7 -36.14 31.74 26.44
N PRO A 8 -35.90 30.69 27.24
CA PRO A 8 -35.28 30.79 28.56
C PRO A 8 -33.89 31.43 28.48
N ARG A 9 -33.53 32.24 29.46
CA ARG A 9 -32.19 32.89 29.52
C ARG A 9 -31.05 31.89 29.44
N SER A 10 -31.15 30.76 30.14
CA SER A 10 -30.14 29.70 30.09
C SER A 10 -29.92 29.17 28.67
N THR A 11 -30.99 28.92 27.91
CA THR A 11 -30.94 28.49 26.52
C THR A 11 -30.32 29.53 25.59
N PHE A 12 -30.59 30.84 25.86
CA PHE A 12 -29.98 31.92 25.09
C PHE A 12 -28.46 32.01 25.32
N TYR A 13 -28.01 31.97 26.57
CA TYR A 13 -26.56 32.01 26.87
C TYR A 13 -25.87 30.74 26.44
N TYR A 14 -26.46 29.56 26.62
CA TYR A 14 -25.95 28.31 26.11
C TYR A 14 -25.74 28.37 24.59
N ASN A 15 -26.71 28.86 23.82
CA ASN A 15 -26.58 29.04 22.38
C ASN A 15 -25.64 30.15 21.95
N LYS A 16 -25.45 31.20 22.79
CA LYS A 16 -24.51 32.29 22.54
C LYS A 16 -23.07 31.84 22.71
N ASP A 17 -22.80 31.03 23.75
CA ASP A 17 -21.48 30.45 24.04
C ASP A 17 -21.19 29.19 23.20
N ALA A 18 -22.23 28.50 22.76
CA ALA A 18 -22.13 27.33 21.86
C ALA A 18 -21.67 27.67 20.43
N LYS A 19 -21.43 28.96 20.11
CA LYS A 19 -20.86 29.39 18.82
C LYS A 19 -19.35 29.19 18.69
N ARG A 20 -18.64 28.73 19.73
CA ARG A 20 -17.30 28.19 19.54
C ARG A 20 -17.45 26.85 18.83
N ASP A 21 -16.95 26.76 17.59
CA ASP A 21 -16.93 25.48 16.89
C ASP A 21 -16.12 24.47 17.71
N LYS A 22 -16.81 23.60 18.43
CA LYS A 22 -16.21 22.58 19.28
C LYS A 22 -15.16 21.74 18.55
N TRP A 23 -15.26 21.67 17.24
CA TRP A 23 -14.45 20.80 16.39
C TRP A 23 -13.55 21.59 15.43
N SER A 24 -13.24 22.87 15.73
CA SER A 24 -12.46 23.72 14.83
C SER A 24 -11.06 23.17 14.55
N VAL A 25 -10.37 22.67 15.58
CA VAL A 25 -9.04 22.05 15.44
C VAL A 25 -9.11 20.76 14.64
N GLU A 26 -10.06 19.88 14.98
CA GLU A 26 -10.24 18.62 14.28
C GLU A 26 -10.65 18.80 12.83
N ARG A 27 -11.44 19.82 12.50
CA ARG A 27 -11.76 20.18 11.11
C ARG A 27 -10.52 20.54 10.32
N GLN A 28 -9.66 21.38 10.88
CA GLN A 28 -8.40 21.76 10.25
C GLN A 28 -7.51 20.53 10.03
N LEU A 29 -7.29 19.73 11.05
CA LEU A 29 -6.48 18.50 10.97
C LEU A 29 -7.04 17.50 9.95
N ILE A 30 -8.36 17.34 9.90
CA ILE A 30 -9.02 16.48 8.89
C ILE A 30 -8.71 16.98 7.48
N CYS A 31 -8.78 18.30 7.23
CA CYS A 31 -8.41 18.88 5.93
C CYS A 31 -6.94 18.64 5.61
N GLU A 32 -6.03 18.90 6.54
CA GLU A 32 -4.59 18.71 6.37
C GLU A 32 -4.27 17.23 6.04
N ILE A 33 -4.75 16.29 6.85
CA ILE A 33 -4.54 14.85 6.62
C ILE A 33 -5.11 14.43 5.25
N TYR A 34 -6.29 14.92 4.88
CA TYR A 34 -6.93 14.57 3.61
C TYR A 34 -6.10 15.05 2.41
N HIS A 35 -5.64 16.32 2.43
CA HIS A 35 -4.87 16.90 1.34
C HIS A 35 -3.45 16.36 1.27
N GLN A 36 -2.76 16.13 2.39
CA GLN A 36 -1.45 15.48 2.44
C GLN A 36 -1.47 14.08 1.81
N ASN A 37 -2.60 13.38 1.92
CA ASN A 37 -2.80 12.07 1.33
C ASN A 37 -3.57 12.12 -0.01
N GLU A 38 -3.63 13.28 -0.68
CA GLU A 38 -4.20 13.48 -2.02
C GLU A 38 -5.60 12.84 -2.19
N GLY A 39 -6.46 12.96 -1.19
CA GLY A 39 -7.82 12.40 -1.22
C GLY A 39 -7.92 10.87 -1.11
N ARG A 40 -6.82 10.17 -0.90
CA ARG A 40 -6.77 8.69 -0.81
C ARG A 40 -7.40 8.15 0.46
N TYR A 41 -7.52 8.98 1.52
CA TYR A 41 -8.00 8.54 2.84
C TYR A 41 -9.49 8.76 3.03
N GLY A 42 -10.19 7.68 3.40
CA GLY A 42 -11.54 7.75 3.95
C GLY A 42 -11.52 7.92 5.47
N TYR A 43 -12.69 8.16 6.07
CA TYR A 43 -12.83 8.50 7.49
C TYR A 43 -12.10 7.57 8.46
N ARG A 44 -11.95 6.27 8.14
CA ARG A 44 -11.25 5.30 9.02
C ARG A 44 -9.76 5.58 9.12
N ARG A 45 -9.10 5.92 8.00
CA ARG A 45 -7.68 6.28 8.00
C ARG A 45 -7.46 7.67 8.61
N ILE A 46 -8.33 8.65 8.29
CA ILE A 46 -8.29 9.97 8.92
C ILE A 46 -8.45 9.84 10.44
N GLN A 47 -9.37 9.01 10.92
CA GLN A 47 -9.51 8.73 12.35
C GLN A 47 -8.24 8.13 12.96
N ALA A 48 -7.58 7.20 12.26
CA ALA A 48 -6.35 6.59 12.73
C ALA A 48 -5.21 7.61 12.81
N GLU A 49 -5.09 8.50 11.82
CA GLU A 49 -4.10 9.59 11.83
C GLU A 49 -4.37 10.61 12.94
N LEU A 50 -5.61 11.02 13.15
CA LEU A 50 -5.97 11.87 14.30
C LEU A 50 -5.53 11.21 15.61
N ARG A 51 -5.73 9.91 15.77
CA ARG A 51 -5.29 9.16 16.95
C ARG A 51 -3.77 9.14 17.07
N ASN A 52 -3.03 8.94 15.98
CA ASN A 52 -1.57 8.98 15.95
C ASN A 52 -1.05 10.36 16.42
N GLN A 53 -1.80 11.43 16.15
CA GLN A 53 -1.51 12.80 16.59
C GLN A 53 -2.07 13.14 17.99
N GLY A 54 -2.65 12.16 18.72
CA GLY A 54 -3.18 12.32 20.07
C GLY A 54 -4.65 12.77 20.15
N TYR A 55 -5.35 12.93 19.03
CA TYR A 55 -6.75 13.35 19.00
C TYR A 55 -7.70 12.15 18.99
N ILE A 56 -8.49 11.98 20.05
CA ILE A 56 -9.45 10.89 20.19
C ILE A 56 -10.84 11.35 19.70
N VAL A 57 -11.14 11.06 18.44
CA VAL A 57 -12.42 11.42 17.80
C VAL A 57 -13.14 10.16 17.32
N SER A 58 -14.45 10.09 17.57
CA SER A 58 -15.25 8.93 17.11
C SER A 58 -15.34 8.90 15.58
N GLY A 59 -15.37 7.69 14.99
CA GLY A 59 -15.50 7.55 13.53
C GLY A 59 -16.80 8.15 12.97
N LYS A 60 -17.89 8.19 13.78
CA LYS A 60 -19.14 8.88 13.41
C LYS A 60 -18.91 10.39 13.29
N THR A 61 -18.18 10.97 14.24
CA THR A 61 -17.84 12.41 14.23
C THR A 61 -16.94 12.74 13.05
N VAL A 62 -15.85 11.98 12.81
CA VAL A 62 -14.95 12.20 11.67
C VAL A 62 -15.73 12.14 10.36
N ARG A 63 -16.60 11.13 10.18
CA ARG A 63 -17.44 11.01 8.98
C ARG A 63 -18.38 12.20 8.79
N LYS A 64 -18.96 12.71 9.89
CA LYS A 64 -19.83 13.88 9.88
C LYS A 64 -19.04 15.12 9.46
N LEU A 65 -17.89 15.38 10.10
CA LEU A 65 -17.03 16.53 9.79
C LEU A 65 -16.51 16.50 8.35
N MET A 66 -16.06 15.34 7.84
CA MET A 66 -15.68 15.19 6.45
C MET A 66 -16.81 15.54 5.49
N LYS A 67 -18.05 15.08 5.80
CA LYS A 67 -19.24 15.42 4.98
C LYS A 67 -19.52 16.94 4.99
N GLU A 68 -19.43 17.58 6.13
CA GLU A 68 -19.62 19.04 6.28
C GLU A 68 -18.54 19.85 5.54
N LEU A 69 -17.30 19.32 5.47
CA LEU A 69 -16.17 19.89 4.73
C LEU A 69 -16.19 19.52 3.22
N GLY A 70 -17.17 18.74 2.76
CA GLY A 70 -17.23 18.28 1.37
C GLY A 70 -16.16 17.25 0.98
N LEU A 71 -15.43 16.69 1.98
CA LEU A 71 -14.32 15.76 1.76
C LEU A 71 -14.83 14.33 1.56
N LYS A 72 -14.40 13.70 0.46
CA LYS A 72 -14.78 12.33 0.10
C LYS A 72 -13.58 11.57 -0.44
N CYS A 73 -13.37 10.33 0.01
CA CYS A 73 -12.34 9.47 -0.56
C CYS A 73 -12.57 9.28 -2.06
N GLU A 74 -11.56 9.61 -2.86
CA GLU A 74 -11.63 9.59 -4.33
C GLU A 74 -11.27 8.23 -4.92
N VAL A 75 -10.62 7.35 -4.14
CA VAL A 75 -10.19 6.03 -4.58
C VAL A 75 -11.38 5.11 -4.83
N ARG A 76 -11.47 4.58 -6.06
CA ARG A 76 -12.45 3.55 -6.45
C ARG A 76 -11.72 2.28 -6.83
N ILE A 77 -11.95 1.19 -6.09
CA ILE A 77 -11.36 -0.11 -6.37
C ILE A 77 -12.00 -0.67 -7.65
N LYS A 78 -11.17 -0.92 -8.67
CA LYS A 78 -11.54 -1.72 -9.85
C LYS A 78 -10.97 -3.13 -9.68
N LYS A 79 -11.73 -4.17 -10.09
CA LYS A 79 -11.23 -5.55 -10.07
C LYS A 79 -10.05 -5.68 -11.05
N TYR A 80 -8.94 -6.21 -10.56
CA TYR A 80 -7.77 -6.56 -11.35
C TYR A 80 -8.02 -7.84 -12.15
N ARG A 81 -7.40 -7.94 -13.34
CA ARG A 81 -7.38 -9.17 -14.16
C ARG A 81 -5.93 -9.50 -14.48
N SER A 82 -5.49 -10.71 -14.13
CA SER A 82 -4.14 -11.22 -14.39
C SER A 82 -3.98 -11.74 -15.82
N TYR A 83 -2.73 -11.78 -16.29
CA TYR A 83 -2.32 -12.28 -17.61
C TYR A 83 -1.91 -13.77 -17.53
N LYS A 84 -2.08 -14.53 -18.63
CA LYS A 84 -1.73 -15.96 -18.71
C LYS A 84 -0.49 -16.15 -19.61
N GLY A 85 0.57 -16.77 -19.12
CA GLY A 85 1.83 -17.03 -19.83
C GLY A 85 2.25 -18.51 -19.84
N GLU A 86 3.28 -18.86 -20.62
CA GLU A 86 3.71 -20.23 -20.96
C GLU A 86 4.94 -20.76 -20.19
N ILE A 87 5.31 -22.03 -20.40
CA ILE A 87 5.87 -23.08 -19.53
C ILE A 87 7.40 -23.12 -19.46
N GLY A 88 7.96 -23.19 -18.25
CA GLY A 88 9.33 -23.60 -17.88
C GLY A 88 9.32 -24.55 -16.66
N ARG A 89 10.39 -24.62 -15.85
CA ARG A 89 10.41 -25.40 -14.60
C ARG A 89 9.62 -24.70 -13.49
N ILE A 90 8.57 -25.35 -13.01
CA ILE A 90 7.66 -24.87 -11.98
C ILE A 90 8.14 -25.38 -10.62
N ALA A 91 8.27 -24.47 -9.62
CA ALA A 91 8.49 -24.82 -8.23
C ALA A 91 7.15 -25.17 -7.52
N PRO A 92 7.16 -25.93 -6.42
CA PRO A 92 5.95 -26.24 -5.66
C PRO A 92 5.38 -24.98 -5.02
N ASN A 93 4.06 -24.97 -4.76
CA ASN A 93 3.43 -23.93 -3.96
C ASN A 93 3.63 -24.22 -2.47
N LEU A 94 4.57 -23.53 -1.85
CA LEU A 94 4.91 -23.69 -0.43
C LEU A 94 4.09 -22.79 0.48
N LEU A 95 3.53 -21.69 -0.04
CA LEU A 95 2.71 -20.78 0.76
C LEU A 95 1.32 -21.36 1.05
N GLU A 96 0.76 -22.15 0.13
CA GLU A 96 -0.58 -22.75 0.26
C GLU A 96 -1.64 -21.75 0.77
N ARG A 97 -1.54 -20.49 0.30
CA ARG A 97 -2.36 -19.33 0.74
C ARG A 97 -2.16 -18.89 2.19
N ASN A 98 -1.18 -19.44 2.89
CA ASN A 98 -0.78 -18.92 4.20
C ASN A 98 0.12 -17.68 4.01
N PHE A 99 -0.50 -16.53 3.81
CA PHE A 99 0.16 -15.24 3.65
C PHE A 99 0.52 -14.56 4.98
N TYR A 100 0.51 -15.29 6.06
CA TYR A 100 0.98 -14.81 7.36
C TYR A 100 2.47 -15.11 7.53
N ALA A 101 3.24 -14.12 7.97
CA ALA A 101 4.63 -14.24 8.35
C ALA A 101 4.81 -13.72 9.78
N GLU A 102 5.58 -14.46 10.59
CA GLU A 102 5.81 -14.12 12.02
C GLU A 102 6.93 -13.10 12.18
N ALA A 103 7.88 -13.07 11.25
CA ALA A 103 9.04 -12.20 11.29
C ALA A 103 9.29 -11.55 9.89
N PRO A 104 9.94 -10.38 9.87
CA PRO A 104 10.37 -9.75 8.62
C PRO A 104 11.25 -10.69 7.79
N TYR A 105 11.14 -10.56 6.47
CA TYR A 105 11.98 -11.23 5.47
C TYR A 105 11.88 -12.76 5.41
N THR A 106 10.90 -13.36 6.09
CA THR A 106 10.72 -14.84 6.07
C THR A 106 9.90 -15.33 4.90
N LYS A 107 8.88 -14.55 4.51
CA LYS A 107 8.01 -14.86 3.36
C LYS A 107 7.84 -13.61 2.50
N LEU A 108 8.34 -13.69 1.29
CA LEU A 108 8.32 -12.63 0.30
C LEU A 108 7.45 -13.02 -0.88
N VAL A 109 6.81 -12.04 -1.51
CA VAL A 109 6.02 -12.26 -2.74
C VAL A 109 6.45 -11.27 -3.82
N THR A 110 6.45 -11.72 -5.07
CA THR A 110 6.80 -10.91 -6.24
C THR A 110 5.90 -11.21 -7.42
N ASP A 111 5.73 -10.25 -8.29
CA ASP A 111 5.03 -10.36 -9.57
C ASP A 111 5.43 -9.17 -10.47
N VAL A 112 5.06 -9.21 -11.73
CA VAL A 112 5.28 -8.10 -12.67
C VAL A 112 3.96 -7.50 -13.09
N THR A 113 3.84 -6.18 -13.04
CA THR A 113 2.67 -5.47 -13.57
C THR A 113 3.06 -4.53 -14.71
N GLU A 114 2.17 -4.38 -15.67
CA GLU A 114 2.29 -3.47 -16.81
C GLU A 114 1.42 -2.23 -16.62
N PHE A 115 1.96 -1.08 -17.03
CA PHE A 115 1.25 0.17 -17.25
C PHE A 115 1.36 0.55 -18.72
N SER A 116 0.23 0.90 -19.35
CA SER A 116 0.20 1.34 -20.75
C SER A 116 -0.32 2.77 -20.79
N LEU A 117 0.56 3.73 -21.18
CA LEU A 117 0.27 5.17 -21.30
C LEU A 117 0.97 5.73 -22.53
N PHE A 118 0.35 6.67 -23.21
CA PHE A 118 0.93 7.38 -24.37
C PHE A 118 1.47 6.45 -25.47
N GLY A 119 0.83 5.28 -25.69
CA GLY A 119 1.29 4.29 -26.67
C GLY A 119 2.56 3.53 -26.27
N ARG A 120 3.13 3.79 -25.10
CA ARG A 120 4.30 3.11 -24.53
C ARG A 120 3.93 2.27 -23.31
N LYS A 121 4.82 1.38 -22.92
CA LYS A 121 4.63 0.50 -21.76
C LYS A 121 5.70 0.75 -20.71
N LEU A 122 5.32 0.57 -19.46
CA LEU A 122 6.22 0.55 -18.31
C LEU A 122 5.90 -0.66 -17.45
N TYR A 123 6.91 -1.36 -16.99
CA TYR A 123 6.79 -2.57 -16.18
C TYR A 123 7.38 -2.30 -14.80
N LEU A 124 6.68 -2.75 -13.76
CA LEU A 124 7.13 -2.71 -12.38
C LEU A 124 7.26 -4.15 -11.87
N SER A 125 8.44 -4.49 -11.34
CA SER A 125 8.73 -5.76 -10.65
C SER A 125 9.07 -5.49 -9.20
N PRO A 126 8.14 -5.58 -8.26
CA PRO A 126 8.37 -5.36 -6.84
C PRO A 126 8.51 -6.67 -6.07
N VAL A 127 9.15 -6.60 -4.89
CA VAL A 127 9.09 -7.63 -3.85
C VAL A 127 8.44 -7.06 -2.61
N LEU A 128 7.41 -7.75 -2.09
CA LEU A 128 6.74 -7.39 -0.85
C LEU A 128 7.02 -8.43 0.24
N ASP A 129 7.24 -7.93 1.46
CA ASP A 129 7.30 -8.75 2.67
C ASP A 129 5.88 -9.04 3.18
N LEU A 130 5.55 -10.30 3.40
CA LEU A 130 4.25 -10.71 3.93
C LEU A 130 4.06 -10.34 5.40
N TYR A 131 5.14 -10.07 6.14
CA TYR A 131 5.07 -9.68 7.55
C TYR A 131 4.26 -8.40 7.75
N ASN A 132 4.59 -7.34 7.02
CA ASN A 132 3.95 -6.03 7.15
C ASN A 132 3.44 -5.45 5.83
N GLY A 133 3.73 -6.13 4.72
CA GLY A 133 3.46 -5.66 3.35
C GLY A 133 4.38 -4.52 2.93
N GLU A 134 5.59 -4.45 3.46
CA GLU A 134 6.64 -3.52 3.04
C GLU A 134 7.15 -3.90 1.65
N LEU A 135 7.37 -2.90 0.81
CA LEU A 135 8.03 -3.04 -0.47
C LEU A 135 9.54 -3.06 -0.23
N ILE A 136 10.16 -4.25 -0.33
CA ILE A 136 11.58 -4.46 -0.01
C ILE A 136 12.48 -3.93 -1.12
N SER A 137 12.12 -4.23 -2.35
CA SER A 137 12.82 -3.77 -3.54
C SER A 137 11.87 -3.63 -4.71
N TYR A 138 12.30 -2.92 -5.74
CA TYR A 138 11.60 -2.88 -7.02
C TYR A 138 12.52 -2.46 -8.17
N THR A 139 12.09 -2.76 -9.39
CA THR A 139 12.66 -2.23 -10.64
C THR A 139 11.55 -1.75 -11.56
N ILE A 140 11.87 -0.73 -12.36
CA ILE A 140 10.96 -0.13 -13.35
C ILE A 140 11.64 -0.14 -14.70
N TYR A 141 11.08 -0.85 -15.69
CA TYR A 141 11.63 -1.03 -17.03
C TYR A 141 10.59 -0.74 -18.11
N GLU A 142 11.03 -0.39 -19.30
CA GLU A 142 10.14 -0.20 -20.47
C GLU A 142 9.84 -1.53 -21.19
N HIS A 143 10.61 -2.57 -20.93
CA HIS A 143 10.45 -3.90 -21.52
C HIS A 143 10.49 -4.99 -20.44
N PRO A 144 9.68 -6.05 -20.55
CA PRO A 144 9.63 -7.15 -19.58
C PRO A 144 10.77 -8.14 -19.84
N VAL A 145 12.01 -7.72 -19.60
CA VAL A 145 13.22 -8.52 -19.80
C VAL A 145 13.62 -9.26 -18.52
N LEU A 146 14.46 -10.30 -18.66
CA LEU A 146 14.95 -11.05 -17.49
C LEU A 146 15.76 -10.19 -16.54
N GLU A 147 16.54 -9.27 -17.08
CA GLU A 147 17.41 -8.34 -16.33
C GLU A 147 16.62 -7.52 -15.30
N MET A 148 15.37 -7.13 -15.61
CA MET A 148 14.48 -6.42 -14.68
C MET A 148 14.26 -7.23 -13.39
N VAL A 149 13.97 -8.53 -13.52
CA VAL A 149 13.70 -9.40 -12.37
C VAL A 149 15.00 -9.80 -11.67
N MET A 150 16.10 -9.93 -12.40
CA MET A 150 17.43 -10.21 -11.82
C MET A 150 17.95 -9.03 -10.98
N GLU A 151 17.80 -7.79 -11.49
CA GLU A 151 18.17 -6.58 -10.74
C GLU A 151 17.30 -6.41 -9.50
N MET A 152 15.98 -6.62 -9.63
CA MET A 152 15.04 -6.60 -8.50
C MET A 152 15.47 -7.61 -7.42
N LEU A 153 15.85 -8.83 -7.81
CA LEU A 153 16.29 -9.87 -6.88
C LEU A 153 17.61 -9.49 -6.20
N ASN A 154 18.60 -8.95 -6.92
CA ASN A 154 19.84 -8.47 -6.31
C ASN A 154 19.57 -7.39 -5.26
N LYS A 155 18.74 -6.38 -5.58
CA LYS A 155 18.32 -5.34 -4.61
C LYS A 155 17.60 -5.96 -3.39
N THR A 156 16.85 -7.04 -3.59
CA THR A 156 16.22 -7.75 -2.47
C THR A 156 17.28 -8.38 -1.57
N LEU A 157 18.26 -9.07 -2.16
CA LEU A 157 19.36 -9.73 -1.43
C LEU A 157 20.18 -8.73 -0.61
N ASP A 158 20.47 -7.55 -1.16
CA ASP A 158 21.17 -6.47 -0.45
C ASP A 158 20.44 -6.02 0.82
N VAL A 159 19.09 -6.12 0.85
CA VAL A 159 18.27 -5.72 2.00
C VAL A 159 18.10 -6.84 3.03
N ILE A 160 17.87 -8.08 2.57
CA ILE A 160 17.54 -9.19 3.48
C ILE A 160 18.76 -9.91 4.06
N GLY A 161 19.95 -9.73 3.41
CA GLY A 161 21.20 -10.39 3.80
C GLY A 161 21.26 -11.89 3.45
N ASP A 162 22.45 -12.46 3.59
CA ASP A 162 22.76 -13.83 3.13
C ASP A 162 22.14 -14.95 3.98
N GLU A 163 21.73 -14.67 5.21
CA GLU A 163 21.23 -15.66 6.16
C GLU A 163 19.69 -15.77 6.23
N SER A 164 18.98 -15.13 5.32
CA SER A 164 17.52 -14.93 5.48
C SER A 164 16.67 -16.20 5.41
N ASN A 165 17.13 -17.30 4.79
CA ASN A 165 16.35 -18.53 4.55
C ASN A 165 14.89 -18.26 4.09
N ALA A 166 14.68 -17.17 3.35
CA ALA A 166 13.38 -16.68 2.95
C ALA A 166 12.69 -17.61 1.94
N ILE A 167 11.37 -17.60 1.96
CA ILE A 167 10.56 -18.13 0.83
C ILE A 167 10.22 -16.95 -0.07
N LEU A 168 10.58 -17.03 -1.35
CA LEU A 168 10.14 -16.07 -2.37
C LEU A 168 9.11 -16.71 -3.29
N HIS A 169 7.88 -16.22 -3.21
CA HIS A 169 6.76 -16.73 -3.97
C HIS A 169 6.42 -15.83 -5.16
N SER A 170 6.15 -16.42 -6.31
CA SER A 170 5.75 -15.72 -7.53
C SER A 170 4.62 -16.47 -8.25
N ASP A 171 4.10 -15.86 -9.30
CA ASP A 171 3.34 -16.59 -10.31
C ASP A 171 4.27 -17.53 -11.14
N GLN A 172 3.71 -18.16 -12.19
CA GLN A 172 4.47 -18.99 -13.12
C GLN A 172 4.99 -18.17 -14.32
N GLY A 173 5.31 -16.91 -14.16
CA GLY A 173 5.92 -16.09 -15.20
C GLY A 173 7.25 -16.69 -15.69
N TRP A 174 7.54 -16.58 -17.00
CA TRP A 174 8.74 -17.17 -17.61
C TRP A 174 10.04 -16.69 -16.96
N GLN A 175 10.07 -15.45 -16.46
CA GLN A 175 11.21 -14.84 -15.77
C GLN A 175 11.62 -15.66 -14.54
N TYR A 176 10.63 -16.07 -13.75
CA TYR A 176 10.83 -16.84 -12.51
C TYR A 176 11.18 -18.30 -12.75
N GLN A 177 10.88 -18.80 -13.95
CA GLN A 177 11.22 -20.16 -14.39
C GLN A 177 12.62 -20.23 -15.04
N HIS A 178 13.27 -19.08 -15.24
CA HIS A 178 14.56 -19.03 -15.91
C HIS A 178 15.69 -19.58 -15.02
N LYS A 179 16.61 -20.37 -15.59
CA LYS A 179 17.69 -21.04 -14.85
C LYS A 179 18.61 -20.07 -14.07
N ARG A 180 18.89 -18.88 -14.61
CA ARG A 180 19.72 -17.87 -13.92
C ARG A 180 19.03 -17.38 -12.65
N TYR A 181 17.73 -17.12 -12.70
CA TYR A 181 16.92 -16.69 -11.55
C TYR A 181 16.92 -17.78 -10.46
N GLN A 182 16.62 -19.02 -10.83
CA GLN A 182 16.59 -20.17 -9.91
C GLN A 182 17.96 -20.43 -9.28
N LYS A 183 19.05 -20.30 -10.07
CA LYS A 183 20.42 -20.44 -9.60
C LYS A 183 20.76 -19.37 -8.54
N LEU A 184 20.40 -18.10 -8.79
CA LEU A 184 20.64 -17.00 -7.88
C LEU A 184 19.91 -17.16 -6.55
N LEU A 185 18.64 -17.59 -6.57
CA LEU A 185 17.87 -17.91 -5.34
C LEU A 185 18.57 -19.01 -4.54
N LYS A 186 18.97 -20.11 -5.21
CA LYS A 186 19.63 -21.23 -4.52
C LYS A 186 20.98 -20.85 -3.93
N GLN A 187 21.76 -19.99 -4.59
CA GLN A 187 23.05 -19.52 -4.12
C GLN A 187 22.93 -18.66 -2.84
N ASN A 188 21.77 -18.02 -2.63
CA ASN A 188 21.50 -17.16 -1.50
C ASN A 188 20.49 -17.79 -0.49
N ASN A 189 20.37 -19.11 -0.47
CA ASN A 189 19.52 -19.87 0.45
C ASN A 189 18.05 -19.43 0.43
N ILE A 190 17.55 -18.88 -0.69
CA ILE A 190 16.14 -18.52 -0.85
C ILE A 190 15.39 -19.69 -1.48
N THR A 191 14.32 -20.10 -0.82
CA THR A 191 13.45 -21.16 -1.31
C THR A 191 12.41 -20.58 -2.28
N GLN A 192 12.43 -21.07 -3.52
CA GLN A 192 11.44 -20.65 -4.52
C GLN A 192 10.09 -21.34 -4.28
N SER A 193 9.02 -20.56 -4.34
CA SER A 193 7.64 -21.03 -4.34
C SER A 193 6.88 -20.42 -5.51
N MET A 194 5.96 -21.18 -6.12
CA MET A 194 5.15 -20.70 -7.26
C MET A 194 3.67 -21.00 -7.07
N SER A 195 2.83 -20.09 -7.53
CA SER A 195 1.37 -20.29 -7.62
C SER A 195 1.03 -21.49 -8.46
N ARG A 196 -0.07 -22.17 -8.17
CA ARG A 196 -0.62 -23.21 -9.05
C ARG A 196 -1.14 -22.59 -10.34
N LYS A 197 -1.02 -23.33 -11.45
CA LYS A 197 -1.45 -22.86 -12.78
C LYS A 197 -2.92 -22.44 -12.78
N GLY A 198 -3.17 -21.20 -13.20
CA GLY A 198 -4.53 -20.65 -13.32
C GLY A 198 -5.22 -20.31 -11.99
N ASN A 199 -4.50 -20.36 -10.87
CA ASN A 199 -5.05 -20.05 -9.55
C ASN A 199 -4.59 -18.67 -9.06
N CYS A 200 -5.34 -17.63 -9.41
CA CYS A 200 -5.04 -16.24 -9.02
C CYS A 200 -5.05 -16.03 -7.50
N LEU A 201 -5.78 -16.84 -6.73
CA LEU A 201 -5.81 -16.72 -5.27
C LEU A 201 -4.46 -17.03 -4.62
N ASP A 202 -3.59 -17.78 -5.28
CA ASP A 202 -2.27 -18.10 -4.77
C ASP A 202 -1.31 -16.89 -4.84
N ASN A 203 -1.63 -15.84 -5.65
CA ASN A 203 -0.89 -14.58 -5.75
C ASN A 203 -1.73 -13.35 -5.32
N ALA A 204 -2.75 -13.56 -4.51
CA ALA A 204 -3.74 -12.53 -4.14
C ALA A 204 -3.13 -11.29 -3.47
N VAL A 205 -1.99 -11.41 -2.78
CA VAL A 205 -1.31 -10.27 -2.13
C VAL A 205 -0.76 -9.31 -3.17
N MET A 206 -0.10 -9.84 -4.23
CA MET A 206 0.43 -9.00 -5.31
C MET A 206 -0.68 -8.40 -6.14
N GLU A 207 -1.73 -9.16 -6.46
CA GLU A 207 -2.92 -8.64 -7.16
C GLU A 207 -3.57 -7.48 -6.38
N ASN A 208 -3.69 -7.61 -5.05
CA ASN A 208 -4.22 -6.55 -4.19
C ASN A 208 -3.30 -5.32 -4.18
N PHE A 209 -1.98 -5.50 -4.10
CA PHE A 209 -1.02 -4.41 -4.16
C PHE A 209 -1.13 -3.65 -5.50
N PHE A 210 -1.14 -4.35 -6.64
CA PHE A 210 -1.27 -3.72 -7.95
C PHE A 210 -2.64 -3.04 -8.14
N GLY A 211 -3.70 -3.67 -7.65
CA GLY A 211 -5.03 -3.06 -7.65
C GLY A 211 -5.08 -1.75 -6.87
N LEU A 212 -4.43 -1.73 -5.70
CA LEU A 212 -4.29 -0.56 -4.85
C LEU A 212 -3.47 0.54 -5.54
N LEU A 213 -2.28 0.22 -6.04
CA LEU A 213 -1.39 1.14 -6.74
C LEU A 213 -2.10 1.76 -7.95
N LYS A 214 -2.75 0.96 -8.79
CA LYS A 214 -3.50 1.47 -9.93
C LYS A 214 -4.67 2.36 -9.51
N SER A 215 -5.35 2.04 -8.41
CA SER A 215 -6.48 2.83 -7.92
C SER A 215 -6.06 4.14 -7.25
N GLU A 216 -4.94 4.14 -6.53
CA GLU A 216 -4.46 5.31 -5.77
C GLU A 216 -3.50 6.20 -6.57
N LEU A 217 -2.94 5.73 -7.70
CA LEU A 217 -2.06 6.50 -8.56
C LEU A 217 -2.62 6.60 -9.99
N LEU A 218 -2.69 5.47 -10.73
CA LEU A 218 -2.95 5.50 -12.16
C LEU A 218 -4.34 6.06 -12.52
N TYR A 219 -5.37 5.74 -11.73
CA TYR A 219 -6.75 6.15 -12.02
C TYR A 219 -7.16 7.45 -11.32
N LEU A 220 -6.34 7.92 -10.37
CA LEU A 220 -6.62 9.13 -9.60
C LEU A 220 -6.05 10.38 -10.27
N HIS A 221 -4.92 10.24 -10.98
CA HIS A 221 -4.18 11.36 -11.54
C HIS A 221 -4.17 11.35 -13.08
N LYS A 222 -3.95 12.53 -13.65
CA LYS A 222 -3.62 12.71 -15.06
C LYS A 222 -2.11 12.88 -15.21
N PHE A 223 -1.55 12.29 -16.25
CA PHE A 223 -0.12 12.34 -16.52
C PHE A 223 0.10 13.06 -17.86
N GLU A 224 1.22 13.75 -18.00
CA GLU A 224 1.60 14.52 -19.20
C GLU A 224 2.50 13.69 -20.12
N SER A 225 3.30 12.79 -19.54
CA SER A 225 4.24 11.91 -20.25
C SER A 225 4.48 10.61 -19.48
N LEU A 226 5.15 9.66 -20.13
CA LEU A 226 5.59 8.43 -19.47
C LEU A 226 6.64 8.71 -18.37
N ASP A 227 7.52 9.69 -18.58
CA ASP A 227 8.53 10.08 -17.61
C ASP A 227 7.89 10.72 -16.37
N HIS A 228 6.89 11.62 -16.58
CA HIS A 228 6.09 12.14 -15.47
C HIS A 228 5.36 11.03 -14.69
N PHE A 229 4.82 10.03 -15.40
CA PHE A 229 4.22 8.87 -14.73
C PHE A 229 5.26 8.08 -13.92
N ARG A 230 6.47 7.85 -14.47
CA ARG A 230 7.56 7.13 -13.77
C ARG A 230 7.95 7.86 -12.48
N GLU A 231 8.16 9.16 -12.53
CA GLU A 231 8.46 9.99 -11.36
C GLU A 231 7.38 9.86 -10.27
N LYS A 232 6.10 9.99 -10.67
CA LYS A 232 4.96 9.84 -9.76
C LYS A 232 4.84 8.41 -9.21
N LEU A 233 5.19 7.40 -10.00
CA LEU A 233 5.23 6.01 -9.56
C LEU A 233 6.29 5.81 -8.48
N GLU A 234 7.51 6.29 -8.67
CA GLU A 234 8.59 6.21 -7.67
C GLU A 234 8.23 6.94 -6.38
N ALA A 235 7.67 8.14 -6.49
CA ALA A 235 7.17 8.91 -5.35
C ALA A 235 6.05 8.15 -4.60
N TYR A 236 5.14 7.50 -5.34
CA TYR A 236 4.08 6.70 -4.73
C TYR A 236 4.62 5.46 -4.01
N LEU A 237 5.62 4.75 -4.57
CA LEU A 237 6.22 3.57 -3.94
C LEU A 237 6.91 3.94 -2.62
N LYS A 238 7.58 5.10 -2.58
CA LYS A 238 8.13 5.66 -1.34
C LYS A 238 7.03 5.99 -0.33
N TYR A 239 6.02 6.75 -0.75
CA TYR A 239 4.85 7.07 0.08
C TYR A 239 4.18 5.80 0.62
N TYR A 240 4.02 4.74 -0.19
CA TYR A 240 3.42 3.48 0.23
C TYR A 240 4.17 2.84 1.40
N ASN A 241 5.49 2.90 1.41
CA ASN A 241 6.33 2.33 2.45
C ASN A 241 6.40 3.20 3.71
N GLU A 242 6.60 4.52 3.55
CA GLU A 242 6.99 5.42 4.63
C GLU A 242 5.80 6.10 5.29
N ASP A 243 4.77 6.48 4.51
CA ASP A 243 3.70 7.37 4.97
C ASP A 243 2.32 6.73 4.95
N ARG A 244 2.08 5.82 3.97
CA ARG A 244 0.76 5.23 3.78
C ARG A 244 0.39 4.27 4.91
N ILE A 245 -0.49 4.71 5.82
CA ILE A 245 -0.91 3.88 6.95
C ILE A 245 -1.79 2.70 6.51
N LYS A 246 -1.65 1.60 7.23
CA LYS A 246 -2.47 0.39 7.12
C LYS A 246 -3.20 0.14 8.44
N LEU A 247 -4.52 0.02 8.40
CA LEU A 247 -5.32 -0.22 9.62
C LEU A 247 -4.92 -1.53 10.31
N LYS A 248 -4.58 -2.56 9.53
CA LYS A 248 -4.08 -3.85 10.06
C LYS A 248 -2.74 -3.75 10.80
N LEU A 249 -1.97 -2.69 10.56
CA LEU A 249 -0.72 -2.38 11.25
C LEU A 249 -0.93 -1.36 12.40
N GLY A 250 -2.14 -1.28 12.94
CA GLY A 250 -2.46 -0.33 14.01
C GLY A 250 -2.40 1.14 13.58
N GLY A 251 -2.63 1.45 12.29
CA GLY A 251 -2.56 2.81 11.76
C GLY A 251 -1.14 3.29 11.48
N LYS A 252 -0.21 2.39 11.25
CA LYS A 252 1.18 2.69 10.86
C LYS A 252 1.43 2.36 9.40
N SER A 253 2.47 3.00 8.83
CA SER A 253 3.03 2.57 7.55
C SER A 253 3.83 1.27 7.71
N PRO A 254 4.14 0.56 6.62
CA PRO A 254 4.97 -0.65 6.68
C PRO A 254 6.29 -0.43 7.41
N VAL A 255 7.05 0.61 7.03
CA VAL A 255 8.35 0.93 7.64
C VAL A 255 8.20 1.31 9.11
N GLN A 256 7.25 2.18 9.48
CA GLN A 256 7.00 2.55 10.87
C GLN A 256 6.66 1.33 11.74
N TYR A 257 5.89 0.39 11.18
CA TYR A 257 5.55 -0.85 11.88
C TYR A 257 6.78 -1.71 12.13
N ARG A 258 7.64 -1.93 11.12
CA ARG A 258 8.88 -2.71 11.26
C ARG A 258 9.82 -2.09 12.29
N LEU A 259 10.09 -0.80 12.19
CA LEU A 259 11.00 -0.11 13.13
C LEU A 259 10.52 -0.19 14.58
N GLN A 260 9.21 -0.06 14.83
CA GLN A 260 8.66 -0.19 16.18
C GLN A 260 8.82 -1.62 16.74
N HIS A 261 8.71 -2.65 15.90
CA HIS A 261 8.86 -4.03 16.34
C HIS A 261 10.33 -4.41 16.57
N GLN A 262 11.24 -3.90 15.75
CA GLN A 262 12.69 -4.06 15.95
C GLN A 262 13.13 -3.42 17.27
N ALA A 263 12.67 -2.20 17.58
CA ALA A 263 13.00 -1.52 18.84
C ALA A 263 12.44 -2.22 20.10
N LYS A 264 11.45 -3.10 19.97
CA LYS A 264 10.93 -3.90 21.11
C LYS A 264 11.64 -5.23 21.30
N ALA A 265 12.36 -5.70 20.28
CA ALA A 265 13.10 -6.96 20.31
C ALA A 265 14.58 -6.76 20.72
N SER A 266 15.05 -5.51 20.71
CA SER A 266 16.36 -5.07 21.25
C SER A 266 16.25 -4.71 22.72
#